data_6217428a1193b09985cd423551feac4f
#
_entry.id   6217428a1193b09985cd423551feac4f
#
_cell.length_a   1.000
_cell.length_b   1.000
_cell.length_c   1.000
_cell.angle_alpha   90.00
_cell.angle_beta   90.00
_cell.angle_gamma   90.00
#
_symmetry.space_group_name_H-M   'P 1'
#
loop_
_entity.id
_entity.type
_entity.pdbx_description
1 polymer ?
#
loop_
_entity_poly.entity_id
_entity_poly.type
_entity_poly.pdbx_seq_one_letter_code
_entity_poly.pdbx_strand_id
1 'polypeptide(L)'
;MSSPIKDKYNNITLKGIVTYTKEIYINVSIGSTRIAILENGALVELYIDIADHKRMVGNIYKGKIQNVIPGMQAAFIDIGYEINSFLPFSEIGNSDNIKNLSFSDDDDEVSSKKTNQTNSFDPEKDLKINDDIFVQVIKEPFSGKGPRVTTDISFAGSLLVLVPNQN
;
A
#
# COMPACT_ATOMS: atom_id res chain seq x y z
N MET A 1 -11.23 -34.64 -12.57
CA MET A 1 -12.52 -34.27 -13.14
C MET A 1 -13.46 -33.98 -11.99
N SER A 2 -13.60 -32.71 -11.63
CA SER A 2 -14.54 -32.28 -10.61
C SER A 2 -15.78 -31.73 -11.28
N SER A 3 -16.92 -32.32 -10.99
CA SER A 3 -18.22 -31.92 -11.50
C SER A 3 -18.65 -30.57 -10.90
N PRO A 4 -19.31 -29.69 -11.65
CA PRO A 4 -19.84 -28.44 -11.12
C PRO A 4 -21.02 -28.73 -10.18
N ILE A 5 -21.01 -28.07 -9.02
CA ILE A 5 -22.17 -28.05 -8.11
C ILE A 5 -23.28 -27.24 -8.80
N LYS A 6 -24.30 -27.94 -9.30
CA LYS A 6 -25.51 -27.32 -9.83
C LYS A 6 -26.47 -27.05 -8.68
N ASP A 7 -26.57 -25.81 -8.26
CA ASP A 7 -27.68 -25.36 -7.43
C ASP A 7 -28.97 -25.32 -8.27
N LYS A 8 -29.95 -26.08 -7.82
CA LYS A 8 -31.26 -26.26 -8.44
C LYS A 8 -32.18 -25.12 -7.99
N TYR A 9 -32.11 -23.95 -8.63
CA TYR A 9 -33.18 -22.96 -8.46
C TYR A 9 -34.10 -22.96 -9.69
N ASN A 10 -35.40 -23.13 -9.42
CA ASN A 10 -36.47 -23.20 -10.41
C ASN A 10 -36.51 -21.99 -11.32
N ASN A 11 -36.36 -22.23 -12.63
CA ASN A 11 -36.65 -21.27 -13.69
C ASN A 11 -38.14 -20.91 -13.72
N ILE A 12 -38.50 -19.77 -13.13
CA ILE A 12 -39.77 -19.11 -13.40
C ILE A 12 -39.55 -18.19 -14.57
N THR A 13 -39.90 -18.65 -15.76
CA THR A 13 -39.86 -17.82 -16.98
C THR A 13 -41.06 -16.89 -16.97
N LEU A 14 -40.91 -15.68 -16.46
CA LEU A 14 -41.83 -14.59 -16.70
C LEU A 14 -41.47 -13.98 -18.07
N LYS A 15 -42.40 -14.04 -19.05
CA LYS A 15 -42.26 -13.41 -20.37
C LYS A 15 -41.93 -11.92 -20.18
N GLY A 16 -40.72 -11.50 -20.54
CA GLY A 16 -40.29 -10.10 -20.52
C GLY A 16 -39.22 -9.76 -19.47
N ILE A 17 -38.77 -10.70 -18.63
CA ILE A 17 -37.64 -10.47 -17.71
C ILE A 17 -36.37 -11.05 -18.34
N VAL A 18 -35.42 -10.19 -18.66
CA VAL A 18 -34.06 -10.62 -19.01
C VAL A 18 -33.44 -11.19 -17.72
N THR A 19 -33.37 -12.52 -17.64
CA THR A 19 -32.65 -13.16 -16.52
C THR A 19 -31.16 -12.94 -16.70
N TYR A 20 -30.62 -12.04 -15.89
CA TYR A 20 -29.19 -11.81 -15.79
C TYR A 20 -28.58 -12.91 -14.91
N THR A 21 -27.72 -13.75 -15.48
CA THR A 21 -27.03 -14.79 -14.72
C THR A 21 -25.60 -14.35 -14.44
N LYS A 22 -25.20 -14.38 -13.17
CA LYS A 22 -23.82 -14.17 -12.74
C LYS A 22 -23.31 -15.46 -12.10
N GLU A 23 -22.17 -15.93 -12.59
CA GLU A 23 -21.56 -17.18 -12.14
C GLU A 23 -20.13 -16.88 -11.66
N ILE A 24 -19.73 -17.49 -10.55
CA ILE A 24 -18.38 -17.38 -9.99
C ILE A 24 -17.76 -18.77 -9.99
N TYR A 25 -16.64 -18.92 -10.68
CA TYR A 25 -15.84 -20.14 -10.70
C TYR A 25 -14.58 -19.93 -9.90
N ILE A 26 -14.37 -20.76 -8.87
CA ILE A 26 -13.19 -20.72 -8.01
C ILE A 26 -12.42 -22.00 -8.20
N ASN A 27 -11.16 -21.88 -8.63
CA ASN A 27 -10.22 -23.00 -8.73
C ASN A 27 -9.05 -22.75 -7.79
N VAL A 28 -8.87 -23.62 -6.81
CA VAL A 28 -7.78 -23.57 -5.84
C VAL A 28 -6.80 -24.70 -6.17
N SER A 29 -5.52 -24.35 -6.35
CA SER A 29 -4.42 -25.27 -6.56
C SER A 29 -3.28 -24.96 -5.59
N ILE A 30 -2.27 -25.86 -5.51
CA ILE A 30 -1.06 -25.59 -4.73
C ILE A 30 -0.35 -24.38 -5.36
N GLY A 31 -0.29 -23.27 -4.62
CA GLY A 31 0.42 -22.05 -5.02
C GLY A 31 -0.41 -21.02 -5.79
N SER A 32 -1.66 -21.30 -6.17
CA SER A 32 -2.50 -20.26 -6.80
C SER A 32 -4.01 -20.49 -6.61
N THR A 33 -4.75 -19.40 -6.45
CA THR A 33 -6.21 -19.37 -6.51
C THR A 33 -6.64 -18.54 -7.70
N ARG A 34 -7.53 -19.10 -8.54
CA ARG A 34 -8.10 -18.42 -9.71
C ARG A 34 -9.58 -18.25 -9.50
N ILE A 35 -10.07 -17.03 -9.70
CA ILE A 35 -11.49 -16.69 -9.55
C ILE A 35 -11.93 -16.07 -10.87
N ALA A 36 -12.87 -16.72 -11.56
CA ALA A 36 -13.46 -16.22 -12.79
C ALA A 36 -14.92 -15.82 -12.54
N ILE A 37 -15.29 -14.63 -12.97
CA ILE A 37 -16.66 -14.12 -12.92
C ILE A 37 -17.22 -14.11 -14.34
N LEU A 38 -18.30 -14.84 -14.55
CA LEU A 38 -19.00 -14.91 -15.82
C LEU A 38 -20.36 -14.19 -15.69
N GLU A 39 -20.75 -13.48 -16.73
CA GLU A 39 -22.05 -12.86 -16.89
C GLU A 39 -22.68 -13.38 -18.18
N ASN A 40 -23.85 -14.00 -18.06
CA ASN A 40 -24.54 -14.67 -19.18
C ASN A 40 -23.64 -15.65 -19.96
N GLY A 41 -22.75 -16.37 -19.25
CA GLY A 41 -21.82 -17.33 -19.83
C GLY A 41 -20.56 -16.71 -20.46
N ALA A 42 -20.40 -15.39 -20.45
CA ALA A 42 -19.21 -14.70 -20.93
C ALA A 42 -18.30 -14.34 -19.76
N LEU A 43 -16.99 -14.58 -19.89
CA LEU A 43 -15.99 -14.18 -18.89
C LEU A 43 -15.88 -12.66 -18.85
N VAL A 44 -16.15 -12.06 -17.67
CA VAL A 44 -16.08 -10.61 -17.45
C VAL A 44 -14.83 -10.23 -16.67
N GLU A 45 -14.52 -11.00 -15.61
CA GLU A 45 -13.39 -10.72 -14.75
C GLU A 45 -12.62 -12.01 -14.44
N LEU A 46 -11.30 -11.91 -14.35
CA LEU A 46 -10.41 -12.99 -13.93
C LEU A 46 -9.43 -12.47 -12.88
N TYR A 47 -9.48 -13.07 -11.69
CA TYR A 47 -8.52 -12.83 -10.62
C TYR A 47 -7.60 -14.04 -10.48
N ILE A 48 -6.32 -13.80 -10.31
CA ILE A 48 -5.31 -14.83 -10.03
C ILE A 48 -4.54 -14.38 -8.80
N ASP A 49 -4.69 -15.13 -7.72
CA ASP A 49 -3.93 -14.95 -6.48
C ASP A 49 -2.85 -16.03 -6.39
N ILE A 50 -1.61 -15.63 -6.31
CA ILE A 50 -0.44 -16.51 -6.24
C ILE A 50 0.15 -16.38 -4.85
N ALA A 51 0.30 -17.50 -4.14
CA ALA A 51 0.78 -17.53 -2.74
C ALA A 51 2.19 -16.95 -2.54
N ASP A 52 3.01 -16.91 -3.61
CA ASP A 52 4.36 -16.35 -3.57
C ASP A 52 4.41 -14.81 -3.67
N HIS A 53 3.31 -14.16 -4.01
CA HIS A 53 3.23 -12.71 -3.92
C HIS A 53 3.12 -12.29 -2.46
N LYS A 54 4.27 -12.09 -1.82
CA LYS A 54 4.36 -11.49 -0.48
C LYS A 54 3.72 -10.11 -0.56
N ARG A 55 2.55 -9.98 0.05
CA ARG A 55 1.88 -8.66 0.16
C ARG A 55 2.82 -7.70 0.87
N MET A 56 3.07 -6.57 0.25
CA MET A 56 3.93 -5.52 0.80
C MET A 56 3.12 -4.52 1.62
N VAL A 57 1.82 -4.36 1.35
CA VAL A 57 0.94 -3.42 2.06
C VAL A 57 0.95 -3.70 3.57
N GLY A 58 1.20 -2.64 4.35
CA GLY A 58 1.35 -2.70 5.80
C GLY A 58 2.79 -2.93 6.27
N ASN A 59 3.69 -3.42 5.42
CA ASN A 59 5.09 -3.57 5.77
C ASN A 59 5.78 -2.21 5.94
N ILE A 60 6.69 -2.15 6.90
CA ILE A 60 7.48 -0.96 7.20
C ILE A 60 8.92 -1.23 6.76
N TYR A 61 9.50 -0.26 6.08
CA TYR A 61 10.87 -0.31 5.56
C TYR A 61 11.67 0.89 6.03
N LYS A 62 12.94 0.67 6.33
CA LYS A 62 13.94 1.73 6.40
C LYS A 62 14.47 1.92 4.99
N GLY A 63 14.06 3.02 4.35
CA GLY A 63 14.45 3.35 2.98
C GLY A 63 15.42 4.51 2.91
N LYS A 64 15.97 4.74 1.73
CA LYS A 64 16.82 5.90 1.41
C LYS A 64 16.13 6.82 0.41
N ILE A 65 16.18 8.12 0.66
CA ILE A 65 15.65 9.12 -0.27
C ILE A 65 16.54 9.15 -1.50
N GLN A 66 16.02 8.73 -2.66
CA GLN A 66 16.77 8.73 -3.93
C GLN A 66 16.58 10.02 -4.70
N ASN A 67 15.38 10.57 -4.67
CA ASN A 67 15.08 11.80 -5.38
C ASN A 67 13.89 12.52 -4.75
N VAL A 68 13.92 13.86 -4.81
CA VAL A 68 12.81 14.73 -4.39
C VAL A 68 12.41 15.57 -5.59
N ILE A 69 11.14 15.47 -6.00
CA ILE A 69 10.63 16.14 -7.21
C ILE A 69 9.49 17.09 -6.83
N PRO A 70 9.78 18.37 -6.56
CA PRO A 70 8.78 19.37 -6.18
C PRO A 70 7.65 19.50 -7.18
N GLY A 71 7.94 19.47 -8.47
CA GLY A 71 6.93 19.58 -9.53
C GLY A 71 5.90 18.44 -9.53
N MET A 72 6.22 17.28 -8.93
CA MET A 72 5.30 16.16 -8.73
C MET A 72 4.74 16.12 -7.31
N GLN A 73 5.17 17.01 -6.43
CA GLN A 73 4.83 16.99 -5.00
C GLN A 73 5.10 15.62 -4.36
N ALA A 74 6.27 15.04 -4.66
CA ALA A 74 6.61 13.68 -4.24
C ALA A 74 8.11 13.45 -4.11
N ALA A 75 8.49 12.44 -3.33
CA ALA A 75 9.83 11.88 -3.26
C ALA A 75 9.82 10.40 -3.69
N PHE A 76 10.97 9.94 -4.16
CA PHE A 76 11.22 8.54 -4.49
C PHE A 76 12.16 7.93 -3.45
N ILE A 77 11.72 6.79 -2.88
CA ILE A 77 12.38 6.13 -1.77
C ILE A 77 12.81 4.73 -2.22
N ASP A 78 14.09 4.44 -2.07
CA ASP A 78 14.62 3.08 -2.23
C ASP A 78 14.38 2.27 -0.95
N ILE A 79 13.57 1.24 -1.05
CA ILE A 79 13.26 0.31 0.03
C ILE A 79 13.87 -1.08 -0.20
N GLY A 80 14.79 -1.21 -1.16
CA GLY A 80 15.35 -2.50 -1.59
C GLY A 80 14.44 -3.29 -2.53
N TYR A 81 13.43 -2.67 -3.11
CA TYR A 81 12.59 -3.25 -4.16
C TYR A 81 13.10 -2.83 -5.55
N GLU A 82 12.76 -3.59 -6.61
CA GLU A 82 13.25 -3.35 -7.98
C GLU A 82 12.96 -1.93 -8.49
N ILE A 83 11.85 -1.34 -8.07
CA ILE A 83 11.42 0.01 -8.47
C ILE A 83 11.25 0.86 -7.22
N ASN A 84 11.83 2.07 -7.23
CA ASN A 84 11.72 3.00 -6.11
C ASN A 84 10.27 3.29 -5.73
N SER A 85 10.01 3.35 -4.43
CA SER A 85 8.70 3.65 -3.87
C SER A 85 8.34 5.12 -4.07
N PHE A 86 7.06 5.39 -4.25
CA PHE A 86 6.51 6.71 -4.42
C PHE A 86 5.94 7.24 -3.11
N LEU A 87 6.51 8.33 -2.59
CA LEU A 87 6.07 9.06 -1.39
C LEU A 87 5.51 10.42 -1.79
N PRO A 88 4.19 10.61 -1.86
CA PRO A 88 3.60 11.95 -2.05
C PRO A 88 3.86 12.82 -0.83
N PHE A 89 4.04 14.12 -0.99
CA PHE A 89 4.20 15.05 0.12
C PHE A 89 2.99 15.08 1.04
N SER A 90 1.80 14.80 0.53
CA SER A 90 0.57 14.65 1.33
C SER A 90 0.54 13.44 2.26
N GLU A 91 1.43 12.48 2.06
CA GLU A 91 1.59 11.27 2.88
C GLU A 91 2.79 11.38 3.83
N ILE A 92 3.34 12.58 3.96
CA ILE A 92 4.39 12.88 4.92
C ILE A 92 3.70 13.41 6.18
N GLY A 93 3.82 12.66 7.27
CA GLY A 93 3.29 13.04 8.58
C GLY A 93 4.02 14.23 9.20
N ASN A 94 3.63 14.60 10.43
CA ASN A 94 4.17 15.76 11.12
C ASN A 94 5.72 15.71 11.24
N SER A 95 6.34 16.87 11.07
CA SER A 95 7.78 17.09 11.02
C SER A 95 8.60 16.50 12.20
N ASP A 96 7.98 16.45 13.39
CA ASP A 96 8.63 15.91 14.58
C ASP A 96 8.92 14.41 14.48
N ASN A 97 8.12 13.71 13.66
CA ASN A 97 8.26 12.28 13.42
C ASN A 97 9.44 11.96 12.50
N ILE A 98 9.71 12.80 11.52
CA ILE A 98 10.78 12.57 10.55
C ILE A 98 12.16 12.84 11.19
N LYS A 99 12.27 13.90 11.99
CA LYS A 99 13.53 14.22 12.71
C LYS A 99 13.89 13.19 13.78
N ASN A 100 12.90 12.54 14.39
CA ASN A 100 13.13 11.47 15.37
C ASN A 100 13.40 10.11 14.72
N LEU A 101 13.18 9.97 13.42
CA LEU A 101 13.39 8.74 12.65
C LEU A 101 14.68 8.76 11.82
N SER A 102 15.34 9.91 11.69
CA SER A 102 16.67 10.01 11.11
C SER A 102 17.71 9.74 12.20
N PHE A 103 18.30 8.56 12.19
CA PHE A 103 19.46 8.24 13.01
C PHE A 103 20.70 8.86 12.35
N SER A 104 21.15 10.00 12.87
CA SER A 104 22.53 10.40 12.68
C SER A 104 23.36 9.66 13.73
N ASP A 105 24.29 8.80 13.29
CA ASP A 105 25.27 8.10 14.13
C ASP A 105 26.36 9.02 14.70
N ASP A 106 26.11 10.33 14.78
CA ASP A 106 27.02 11.27 15.41
C ASP A 106 26.61 11.49 16.87
N ASP A 107 27.31 10.79 17.76
CA ASP A 107 27.37 11.01 19.21
C ASP A 107 27.97 12.41 19.51
N ASP A 108 27.17 13.47 19.39
CA ASP A 108 27.51 14.77 19.94
C ASP A 108 26.31 15.44 20.59
N GLU A 109 26.36 15.42 21.92
CA GLU A 109 25.72 16.28 22.91
C GLU A 109 24.26 16.72 22.69
N VAL A 110 23.40 16.04 23.49
CA VAL A 110 22.07 16.48 23.90
C VAL A 110 22.09 17.94 24.37
N SER A 111 21.88 18.87 23.47
CA SER A 111 21.52 20.23 23.80
C SER A 111 20.03 20.41 23.62
N SER A 112 19.29 20.15 24.72
CA SER A 112 17.87 20.44 24.82
C SER A 112 17.62 21.96 24.77
N LYS A 113 17.51 22.52 23.59
CA LYS A 113 16.88 23.83 23.38
C LYS A 113 15.46 23.61 22.86
N LYS A 114 14.49 23.61 23.80
CA LYS A 114 13.09 23.89 23.49
C LYS A 114 12.98 25.28 22.89
N THR A 115 13.08 25.40 21.60
CA THR A 115 12.63 26.58 20.88
C THR A 115 11.25 26.26 20.29
N ASN A 116 10.21 26.86 20.88
CA ASN A 116 8.87 26.94 20.34
C ASN A 116 8.91 27.78 19.03
N GLN A 117 9.38 27.16 17.96
CA GLN A 117 9.16 27.65 16.61
C GLN A 117 8.37 26.57 15.88
N THR A 118 7.13 26.87 15.57
CA THR A 118 6.30 26.17 14.60
C THR A 118 6.92 26.34 13.22
N ASN A 119 8.09 25.71 12.99
CA ASN A 119 8.62 25.60 11.65
C ASN A 119 7.75 24.57 10.94
N SER A 120 6.85 25.04 10.07
CA SER A 120 6.12 24.17 9.16
C SER A 120 7.15 23.38 8.35
N PHE A 121 7.04 22.04 8.40
CA PHE A 121 7.88 21.15 7.60
C PHE A 121 7.68 21.46 6.11
N ASP A 122 8.76 21.75 5.42
CA ASP A 122 8.79 21.98 3.98
C ASP A 122 9.47 20.77 3.31
N PRO A 123 8.70 19.82 2.74
CA PRO A 123 9.27 18.62 2.16
C PRO A 123 10.36 18.88 1.11
N GLU A 124 10.27 20.02 0.42
CA GLU A 124 11.25 20.39 -0.62
C GLU A 124 12.61 20.73 -0.04
N LYS A 125 12.65 21.26 1.18
CA LYS A 125 13.89 21.70 1.84
C LYS A 125 14.40 20.73 2.88
N ASP A 126 13.46 20.04 3.55
CA ASP A 126 13.78 19.20 4.70
C ASP A 126 14.14 17.76 4.29
N LEU A 127 13.65 17.27 3.13
CA LEU A 127 14.05 15.99 2.59
C LEU A 127 15.36 16.08 1.82
N LYS A 128 16.40 15.40 2.29
CA LYS A 128 17.70 15.34 1.63
C LYS A 128 17.91 14.00 0.95
N ILE A 129 18.54 14.02 -0.21
CA ILE A 129 18.95 12.81 -0.93
C ILE A 129 19.95 12.03 -0.07
N ASN A 130 19.80 10.72 -0.03
CA ASN A 130 20.53 9.73 0.79
C ASN A 130 20.19 9.70 2.29
N ASP A 131 19.31 10.56 2.79
CA ASP A 131 18.82 10.42 4.15
C ASP A 131 17.99 9.15 4.31
N ASP A 132 18.13 8.52 5.48
CA ASP A 132 17.34 7.36 5.86
C ASP A 132 15.95 7.81 6.34
N ILE A 133 14.90 7.11 5.91
CA ILE A 133 13.53 7.41 6.27
C ILE A 133 12.74 6.12 6.49
N PHE A 134 11.90 6.07 7.52
CA PHE A 134 10.96 4.97 7.71
C PHE A 134 9.67 5.23 6.94
N VAL A 135 9.25 4.25 6.16
CA VAL A 135 8.04 4.32 5.36
C VAL A 135 7.24 3.04 5.45
N GLN A 136 5.92 3.17 5.42
CA GLN A 136 4.98 2.03 5.36
C GLN A 136 4.34 1.96 3.99
N VAL A 137 4.27 0.76 3.43
CA VAL A 137 3.61 0.54 2.13
C VAL A 137 2.10 0.59 2.29
N ILE A 138 1.43 1.45 1.51
CA ILE A 138 -0.03 1.61 1.49
C ILE A 138 -0.67 1.08 0.21
N LYS A 139 0.11 0.93 -0.87
CA LYS A 139 -0.35 0.29 -2.12
C LYS A 139 0.76 -0.55 -2.72
N GLU A 140 0.35 -1.72 -3.23
CA GLU A 140 1.23 -2.63 -3.98
C GLU A 140 1.79 -1.96 -5.24
N PRO A 141 2.99 -2.38 -5.70
CA PRO A 141 3.51 -1.98 -7.00
C PRO A 141 2.55 -2.44 -8.10
N PHE A 142 2.32 -1.59 -9.10
CA PHE A 142 1.40 -1.88 -10.18
C PHE A 142 1.87 -1.30 -11.52
N SER A 143 1.78 -2.11 -12.58
CA SER A 143 2.01 -1.68 -13.97
C SER A 143 3.32 -0.90 -14.18
N GLY A 144 4.45 -1.43 -13.68
CA GLY A 144 5.76 -0.80 -13.83
C GLY A 144 5.99 0.41 -12.92
N LYS A 145 5.10 0.66 -11.95
CA LYS A 145 5.27 1.70 -10.92
C LYS A 145 5.61 1.03 -9.60
N GLY A 146 6.53 1.66 -8.84
CA GLY A 146 6.88 1.22 -7.50
C GLY A 146 5.73 1.34 -6.50
N PRO A 147 5.87 0.70 -5.32
CA PRO A 147 4.87 0.77 -4.28
C PRO A 147 4.65 2.21 -3.80
N ARG A 148 3.42 2.54 -3.40
CA ARG A 148 3.14 3.82 -2.74
C ARG A 148 3.34 3.67 -1.25
N VAL A 149 3.99 4.65 -0.64
CA VAL A 149 4.36 4.64 0.77
C VAL A 149 3.91 5.91 1.50
N THR A 150 3.85 5.82 2.82
CA THR A 150 3.57 6.93 3.74
C THR A 150 4.58 6.93 4.88
N THR A 151 4.83 8.08 5.49
CA THR A 151 5.58 8.18 6.76
C THR A 151 4.66 8.09 7.98
N ASP A 152 3.34 8.17 7.81
CA ASP A 152 2.36 7.95 8.86
C ASP A 152 2.20 6.45 9.13
N ILE A 153 3.09 5.95 9.99
CA ILE A 153 3.13 4.52 10.33
C ILE A 153 1.93 4.18 11.20
N SER A 154 1.25 3.09 10.85
CA SER A 154 0.12 2.56 11.61
C SER A 154 0.24 1.04 11.81
N PHE A 155 -0.19 0.56 12.97
CA PHE A 155 -0.24 -0.86 13.28
C PHE A 155 -1.69 -1.29 13.48
N ALA A 156 -2.22 -1.99 12.48
CA ALA A 156 -3.58 -2.50 12.51
C ALA A 156 -3.66 -3.79 13.32
N GLY A 157 -4.42 -3.79 14.40
CA GLY A 157 -4.84 -4.97 15.13
C GLY A 157 -6.28 -5.37 14.79
N SER A 158 -6.78 -6.43 15.41
CA SER A 158 -8.14 -6.94 15.15
C SER A 158 -9.25 -5.98 15.58
N LEU A 159 -9.04 -5.20 16.64
CA LEU A 159 -10.06 -4.31 17.24
C LEU A 159 -9.57 -2.87 17.41
N LEU A 160 -8.28 -2.62 17.26
CA LEU A 160 -7.65 -1.33 17.50
C LEU A 160 -6.62 -1.04 16.41
N VAL A 161 -6.40 0.23 16.13
CA VAL A 161 -5.27 0.69 15.31
C VAL A 161 -4.39 1.57 16.18
N LEU A 162 -3.10 1.21 16.29
CA LEU A 162 -2.11 2.05 16.94
C LEU A 162 -1.50 2.97 15.88
N VAL A 163 -1.60 4.26 16.08
CA VAL A 163 -0.94 5.29 15.26
C VAL A 163 0.07 6.00 16.17
N PRO A 164 1.37 5.67 16.09
CA PRO A 164 2.39 6.38 16.84
C PRO A 164 2.38 7.86 16.46
N ASN A 165 2.65 8.73 17.44
CA ASN A 165 2.83 10.16 17.21
C ASN A 165 1.56 10.97 16.79
N GLN A 166 0.38 10.44 16.98
CA GLN A 166 -0.86 11.25 17.00
C GLN A 166 -1.29 11.44 18.45
N ASN A 167 -1.32 12.69 18.91
CA ASN A 167 -1.89 13.10 20.19
C ASN A 167 -3.38 13.42 20.03
#